data_62ac48c04b6d2eca7fabd439b906f55d
#
_entry.id   62ac48c04b6d2eca7fabd439b906f55d
#
_cell.length_a   1.000
_cell.length_b   1.000
_cell.length_c   1.000
_cell.angle_alpha   90.00
_cell.angle_beta   90.00
_cell.angle_gamma   90.00
#
_symmetry.space_group_name_H-M   'P 1'
#
loop_
_entity.id
_entity.type
_entity.pdbx_description
1 polymer ?
#
loop_
_entity_poly.entity_id
_entity_poly.type
_entity_poly.pdbx_seq_one_letter_code
_entity_poly.pdbx_strand_id
1 'polypeptide(L)'
;MQTYTDSLAHLQDELRRLDSMLRLHFEGAGDGAAASKDGFEGMYISAEDVSRLLEPDREQRTVTNEQLRQQIDDQATRLRDRVSLSYQQGTPIRFAALADSFALSRPELDAVLLALAPELDQKYEQIFAYLLDDITSKRPTVGLILRVLSHTEQERLASLTHFSPSSPLVAHGLVELHPDSPDVPTLSQSVSLDRHIVEYLTGTDDVAGSIADFARLEESPTQATELTLEARTQTRLDSLVSDTVDDPTIYYLHGPSGSGRASAAEAIAASVGLPRLVVDTPRLAGTALDTVLAQLTREAMLKSACLQFENVDALDAQDADG
;
A
#
# COMPACT_ATOMS: atom_id res chain seq x y z
N MET A 1 -7.19 -26.59 5.04
CA MET A 1 -7.10 -25.14 5.31
C MET A 1 -8.16 -24.48 4.46
N GLN A 2 -9.01 -23.59 5.00
CA GLN A 2 -10.04 -22.90 4.21
C GLN A 2 -9.43 -21.67 3.53
N THR A 3 -9.81 -21.40 2.29
CA THR A 3 -9.46 -20.17 1.56
C THR A 3 -10.22 -18.98 2.11
N TYR A 4 -9.78 -17.78 1.78
CA TYR A 4 -10.54 -16.56 2.07
C TYR A 4 -11.73 -16.43 1.14
N THR A 5 -12.85 -15.96 1.66
CA THR A 5 -14.05 -15.64 0.87
C THR A 5 -13.85 -14.33 0.09
N ASP A 6 -13.11 -13.38 0.69
CA ASP A 6 -12.84 -12.06 0.16
C ASP A 6 -11.61 -11.46 0.84
N SER A 7 -11.20 -10.29 0.34
CA SER A 7 -10.05 -9.54 0.83
C SER A 7 -10.23 -8.99 2.25
N LEU A 8 -11.47 -8.66 2.66
CA LEU A 8 -11.75 -8.12 3.99
C LEU A 8 -11.61 -9.19 5.08
N ALA A 9 -11.97 -10.45 4.79
CA ALA A 9 -11.77 -11.57 5.71
C ALA A 9 -10.27 -11.79 6.00
N HIS A 10 -9.41 -11.65 4.99
CA HIS A 10 -7.97 -11.69 5.17
C HIS A 10 -7.48 -10.51 6.04
N LEU A 11 -7.95 -9.30 5.76
CA LEU A 11 -7.56 -8.11 6.49
C LEU A 11 -7.96 -8.20 7.98
N GLN A 12 -9.11 -8.78 8.29
CA GLN A 12 -9.52 -9.05 9.68
C GLN A 12 -8.57 -10.02 10.39
N ASP A 13 -8.08 -11.05 9.71
CA ASP A 13 -7.10 -11.99 10.30
C ASP A 13 -5.73 -11.31 10.50
N GLU A 14 -5.30 -10.41 9.59
CA GLU A 14 -4.08 -9.60 9.78
C GLU A 14 -4.24 -8.64 10.97
N LEU A 15 -5.41 -8.02 11.17
CA LEU A 15 -5.67 -7.19 12.35
C LEU A 15 -5.61 -8.00 13.66
N ARG A 16 -6.09 -9.25 13.68
CA ARG A 16 -5.92 -10.12 14.87
C ARG A 16 -4.46 -10.44 15.15
N ARG A 17 -3.65 -10.62 14.09
CA ARG A 17 -2.20 -10.78 14.25
C ARG A 17 -1.56 -9.50 14.77
N LEU A 18 -2.00 -8.33 14.29
CA LEU A 18 -1.56 -7.03 14.80
C LEU A 18 -1.89 -6.86 16.30
N ASP A 19 -3.09 -7.24 16.73
CA ASP A 19 -3.45 -7.25 18.16
C ASP A 19 -2.47 -8.08 18.99
N SER A 20 -2.04 -9.23 18.48
CA SER A 20 -1.04 -10.08 19.14
C SER A 20 0.35 -9.42 19.21
N MET A 21 0.75 -8.70 18.15
CA MET A 21 2.02 -7.95 18.10
C MET A 21 2.01 -6.76 19.08
N LEU A 22 0.92 -6.00 19.12
CA LEU A 22 0.75 -4.88 20.04
C LEU A 22 0.72 -5.36 21.50
N ARG A 23 0.07 -6.50 21.77
CA ARG A 23 0.08 -7.13 23.08
C ARG A 23 1.50 -7.54 23.50
N LEU A 24 2.26 -8.19 22.62
CA LEU A 24 3.64 -8.56 22.90
C LEU A 24 4.50 -7.33 23.24
N HIS A 25 4.32 -6.24 22.48
CA HIS A 25 5.02 -4.99 22.73
C HIS A 25 4.62 -4.37 24.07
N PHE A 26 3.32 -4.37 24.40
CA PHE A 26 2.79 -3.86 25.67
C PHE A 26 3.31 -4.65 26.88
N GLU A 27 3.24 -5.99 26.83
CA GLU A 27 3.73 -6.87 27.91
C GLU A 27 5.26 -6.81 28.06
N GLY A 28 5.99 -6.62 26.95
CA GLY A 28 7.45 -6.50 26.93
C GLY A 28 7.98 -5.15 27.42
N ALA A 29 7.16 -4.09 27.35
CA ALA A 29 7.54 -2.77 27.83
C ALA A 29 7.63 -2.68 29.39
N GLY A 30 7.12 -3.70 30.10
CA GLY A 30 7.25 -3.92 31.53
C GLY A 30 6.99 -2.70 32.42
N ASP A 31 6.47 -2.83 33.61
CA ASP A 31 6.17 -1.90 34.69
C ASP A 31 6.80 -0.46 34.71
N GLY A 32 7.65 -0.11 33.77
CA GLY A 32 8.31 1.19 33.68
C GLY A 32 7.39 2.35 33.30
N ALA A 33 6.31 2.09 32.57
CA ALA A 33 5.32 3.11 32.19
C ALA A 33 4.18 3.27 33.23
N ALA A 34 3.97 2.26 34.07
CA ALA A 34 2.90 2.24 35.07
C ALA A 34 3.25 2.95 36.42
N ALA A 35 4.49 3.43 36.57
CA ALA A 35 5.01 3.86 37.88
C ALA A 35 4.72 5.32 38.25
N SER A 36 3.93 6.07 37.49
CA SER A 36 3.64 7.44 37.95
C SER A 36 2.31 7.96 37.46
N LYS A 37 1.20 7.63 38.13
CA LYS A 37 -0.01 8.50 38.03
C LYS A 37 -1.11 8.07 39.01
N ASP A 38 -0.85 8.21 40.28
CA ASP A 38 -1.88 8.46 41.27
C ASP A 38 -2.34 9.91 41.10
N GLY A 39 -3.55 10.16 40.63
CA GLY A 39 -4.18 11.46 40.82
C GLY A 39 -5.13 11.99 39.72
N PHE A 40 -5.24 11.39 38.54
CA PHE A 40 -6.17 11.86 37.49
C PHE A 40 -6.97 10.71 36.90
N GLU A 41 -7.81 10.07 37.69
CA GLU A 41 -8.79 9.09 37.19
C GLU A 41 -9.75 9.79 36.25
N GLY A 42 -9.83 9.29 35.00
CA GLY A 42 -10.80 9.72 33.99
C GLY A 42 -10.24 10.58 32.84
N MET A 43 -8.95 10.98 32.85
CA MET A 43 -8.34 11.79 31.78
C MET A 43 -7.28 11.06 30.98
N TYR A 44 -6.95 9.81 31.34
CA TYR A 44 -5.91 9.01 30.68
C TYR A 44 -6.43 7.62 30.38
N ILE A 45 -5.95 7.03 29.26
CA ILE A 45 -6.17 5.61 28.94
C ILE A 45 -5.29 4.81 29.91
N SER A 46 -5.89 3.93 30.69
CA SER A 46 -5.14 3.11 31.66
C SER A 46 -4.55 1.86 31.00
N ALA A 47 -3.51 1.26 31.63
CA ALA A 47 -2.98 -0.03 31.22
C ALA A 47 -4.05 -1.13 31.23
N GLU A 48 -5.03 -1.05 32.13
CA GLU A 48 -6.17 -1.98 32.21
C GLU A 48 -7.12 -1.81 31.02
N ASP A 49 -7.32 -0.58 30.52
CA ASP A 49 -8.13 -0.33 29.34
C ASP A 49 -7.46 -0.87 28.08
N VAL A 50 -6.14 -0.68 27.92
CA VAL A 50 -5.38 -1.25 26.81
C VAL A 50 -5.38 -2.78 26.87
N SER A 51 -5.15 -3.36 28.06
CA SER A 51 -5.24 -4.81 28.24
C SER A 51 -6.61 -5.35 27.83
N ARG A 52 -7.70 -4.64 28.20
CA ARG A 52 -9.06 -5.01 27.82
C ARG A 52 -9.31 -4.91 26.32
N LEU A 53 -8.75 -3.90 25.65
CA LEU A 53 -8.85 -3.71 24.19
C LEU A 53 -8.08 -4.77 23.38
N LEU A 54 -7.01 -5.32 23.97
CA LEU A 54 -6.15 -6.33 23.36
C LEU A 54 -6.51 -7.77 23.78
N GLU A 55 -7.45 -7.96 24.72
CA GLU A 55 -7.86 -9.31 25.15
C GLU A 55 -8.68 -10.01 24.05
N PRO A 56 -8.18 -11.09 23.44
CA PRO A 56 -9.02 -12.10 22.86
C PRO A 56 -9.68 -12.90 24.02
N ASP A 57 -10.88 -13.40 23.83
CA ASP A 57 -11.68 -14.12 24.81
C ASP A 57 -10.95 -14.71 26.03
N ARG A 58 -11.51 -14.55 27.21
CA ARG A 58 -11.01 -14.73 28.57
C ARG A 58 -10.17 -15.99 28.92
N GLU A 59 -9.84 -16.87 27.97
CA GLU A 59 -9.23 -18.17 28.28
C GLU A 59 -7.70 -18.25 28.19
N GLN A 60 -6.98 -17.19 27.76
CA GLN A 60 -5.52 -17.28 27.49
C GLN A 60 -4.65 -16.39 28.40
N ARG A 61 -4.82 -16.48 29.69
CA ARG A 61 -4.14 -15.60 30.67
C ARG A 61 -2.71 -15.97 31.09
N THR A 62 -2.05 -16.95 30.47
CA THR A 62 -0.71 -17.38 30.94
C THR A 62 0.21 -17.79 29.77
N VAL A 63 0.31 -16.95 28.75
CA VAL A 63 1.25 -17.17 27.65
C VAL A 63 2.50 -16.36 27.92
N THR A 64 3.69 -16.97 27.88
CA THR A 64 4.96 -16.24 28.00
C THR A 64 5.23 -15.44 26.73
N ASN A 65 6.04 -14.38 26.82
CA ASN A 65 6.44 -13.56 25.64
C ASN A 65 7.01 -14.43 24.50
N GLU A 66 7.74 -15.50 24.82
CA GLU A 66 8.28 -16.44 23.84
C GLU A 66 7.19 -17.23 23.13
N GLN A 67 6.20 -17.71 23.88
CA GLN A 67 5.04 -18.40 23.31
C GLN A 67 4.19 -17.47 22.44
N LEU A 68 4.05 -16.19 22.85
CA LEU A 68 3.31 -15.20 22.07
C LEU A 68 4.03 -14.88 20.76
N ARG A 69 5.36 -14.76 20.76
CA ARG A 69 6.16 -14.63 19.54
C ARG A 69 5.95 -15.81 18.60
N GLN A 70 6.06 -17.03 19.10
CA GLN A 70 5.82 -18.24 18.30
C GLN A 70 4.40 -18.27 17.72
N GLN A 71 3.40 -17.83 18.49
CA GLN A 71 2.03 -17.73 17.98
C GLN A 71 1.89 -16.71 16.85
N ILE A 72 2.57 -15.55 16.94
CA ILE A 72 2.57 -14.52 15.88
C ILE A 72 3.21 -15.08 14.60
N ASP A 73 4.33 -15.79 14.70
CA ASP A 73 5.01 -16.41 13.55
C ASP A 73 4.17 -17.51 12.91
N ASP A 74 3.52 -18.34 13.74
CA ASP A 74 2.60 -19.37 13.27
C ASP A 74 1.35 -18.76 12.59
N GLN A 75 0.83 -17.65 13.12
CA GLN A 75 -0.25 -16.89 12.47
C GLN A 75 0.19 -16.35 11.13
N ALA A 76 1.34 -15.68 11.05
CA ALA A 76 1.87 -15.13 9.80
C ALA A 76 2.06 -16.22 8.74
N THR A 77 2.52 -17.41 9.13
CA THR A 77 2.68 -18.55 8.22
C THR A 77 1.32 -19.05 7.71
N ARG A 78 0.35 -19.24 8.60
CA ARG A 78 -1.01 -19.68 8.21
C ARG A 78 -1.70 -18.67 7.29
N LEU A 79 -1.52 -17.36 7.53
CA LEU A 79 -2.08 -16.30 6.68
C LEU A 79 -1.50 -16.38 5.27
N ARG A 80 -0.17 -16.52 5.12
CA ARG A 80 0.50 -16.69 3.82
C ARG A 80 0.00 -17.92 3.06
N ASP A 81 -0.10 -19.07 3.75
CA ASP A 81 -0.59 -20.30 3.13
C ASP A 81 -2.04 -20.14 2.64
N ARG A 82 -2.91 -19.50 3.43
CA ARG A 82 -4.29 -19.23 3.04
C ARG A 82 -4.39 -18.26 1.86
N VAL A 83 -3.55 -17.24 1.82
CA VAL A 83 -3.45 -16.30 0.67
C VAL A 83 -3.07 -17.06 -0.59
N SER A 84 -2.02 -17.90 -0.53
CA SER A 84 -1.58 -18.70 -1.67
C SER A 84 -2.69 -19.63 -2.21
N LEU A 85 -3.43 -20.28 -1.30
CA LEU A 85 -4.57 -21.11 -1.69
C LEU A 85 -5.72 -20.29 -2.28
N SER A 86 -5.97 -19.07 -1.78
CA SER A 86 -7.01 -18.18 -2.29
C SER A 86 -6.69 -17.70 -3.70
N TYR A 87 -5.44 -17.36 -3.99
CA TYR A 87 -4.98 -17.02 -5.34
C TYR A 87 -5.16 -18.19 -6.33
N GLN A 88 -4.85 -19.43 -5.90
CA GLN A 88 -5.06 -20.62 -6.73
C GLN A 88 -6.54 -20.84 -7.08
N GLN A 89 -7.47 -20.33 -6.27
CA GLN A 89 -8.91 -20.37 -6.50
C GLN A 89 -9.47 -19.11 -7.19
N GLY A 90 -8.60 -18.18 -7.60
CA GLY A 90 -8.99 -16.96 -8.29
C GLY A 90 -9.56 -15.87 -7.37
N THR A 91 -9.39 -15.97 -6.04
CA THR A 91 -9.82 -14.93 -5.10
C THR A 91 -8.67 -13.94 -4.89
N PRO A 92 -8.76 -12.69 -5.38
CA PRO A 92 -7.73 -11.69 -5.17
C PRO A 92 -7.73 -11.21 -3.71
N ILE A 93 -6.55 -11.09 -3.12
CA ILE A 93 -6.35 -10.58 -1.75
C ILE A 93 -5.59 -9.28 -1.83
N ARG A 94 -6.29 -8.16 -1.73
CA ARG A 94 -5.77 -6.81 -1.97
C ARG A 94 -4.55 -6.44 -1.12
N PHE A 95 -4.55 -6.82 0.16
CA PHE A 95 -3.42 -6.55 1.05
C PHE A 95 -2.15 -7.32 0.65
N ALA A 96 -2.30 -8.54 0.16
CA ALA A 96 -1.17 -9.31 -0.38
C ALA A 96 -0.78 -8.81 -1.78
N ALA A 97 -1.77 -8.47 -2.63
CA ALA A 97 -1.51 -7.87 -3.93
C ALA A 97 -0.75 -6.53 -3.84
N LEU A 98 -1.04 -5.71 -2.81
CA LEU A 98 -0.26 -4.50 -2.53
C LEU A 98 1.22 -4.83 -2.30
N ALA A 99 1.51 -5.86 -1.49
CA ALA A 99 2.89 -6.28 -1.24
C ALA A 99 3.60 -6.73 -2.53
N ASP A 100 2.91 -7.50 -3.36
CA ASP A 100 3.45 -7.99 -4.63
C ASP A 100 3.68 -6.84 -5.63
N SER A 101 2.70 -5.93 -5.78
CA SER A 101 2.79 -4.81 -6.73
C SER A 101 3.91 -3.82 -6.41
N PHE A 102 4.21 -3.59 -5.14
CA PHE A 102 5.24 -2.64 -4.70
C PHE A 102 6.49 -3.32 -4.14
N ALA A 103 6.63 -4.63 -4.30
CA ALA A 103 7.74 -5.45 -3.78
C ALA A 103 8.03 -5.18 -2.29
N LEU A 104 6.97 -5.04 -1.48
CA LEU A 104 7.11 -4.73 -0.06
C LEU A 104 7.64 -5.93 0.71
N SER A 105 8.65 -5.69 1.53
CA SER A 105 9.09 -6.65 2.54
C SER A 105 8.02 -6.83 3.63
N ARG A 106 8.10 -7.91 4.41
CA ARG A 106 7.14 -8.15 5.49
C ARG A 106 7.09 -7.01 6.52
N PRO A 107 8.22 -6.45 6.99
CA PRO A 107 8.18 -5.28 7.89
C PRO A 107 7.50 -4.06 7.26
N GLU A 108 7.68 -3.80 5.97
CA GLU A 108 7.00 -2.70 5.28
C GLU A 108 5.50 -2.93 5.19
N LEU A 109 5.07 -4.16 4.88
CA LEU A 109 3.66 -4.51 4.88
C LEU A 109 3.03 -4.41 6.28
N ASP A 110 3.76 -4.77 7.32
CA ASP A 110 3.32 -4.62 8.70
C ASP A 110 3.26 -3.14 9.14
N ALA A 111 4.14 -2.29 8.60
CA ALA A 111 4.04 -0.84 8.79
C ALA A 111 2.78 -0.27 8.13
N VAL A 112 2.43 -0.73 6.91
CA VAL A 112 1.16 -0.41 6.25
C VAL A 112 -0.03 -0.84 7.13
N LEU A 113 0.01 -2.05 7.71
CA LEU A 113 -1.06 -2.55 8.58
C LEU A 113 -1.23 -1.68 9.83
N LEU A 114 -0.13 -1.27 10.48
CA LEU A 114 -0.15 -0.37 11.63
C LEU A 114 -0.73 1.01 11.29
N ALA A 115 -0.39 1.55 10.12
CA ALA A 115 -0.93 2.83 9.66
C ALA A 115 -2.42 2.73 9.23
N LEU A 116 -2.86 1.55 8.75
CA LEU A 116 -4.24 1.28 8.35
C LEU A 116 -5.17 1.07 9.55
N ALA A 117 -4.67 0.49 10.62
CA ALA A 117 -5.48 0.03 11.75
C ALA A 117 -6.43 1.11 12.33
N PRO A 118 -6.03 2.38 12.55
CA PRO A 118 -6.93 3.41 13.05
C PRO A 118 -8.06 3.77 12.08
N GLU A 119 -7.86 3.58 10.77
CA GLU A 119 -8.88 3.84 9.74
C GLU A 119 -9.98 2.76 9.75
N LEU A 120 -9.71 1.58 10.34
CA LEU A 120 -10.63 0.44 10.39
C LEU A 120 -11.31 0.26 11.74
N ASP A 121 -10.63 0.59 12.84
CA ASP A 121 -11.16 0.43 14.20
C ASP A 121 -10.58 1.49 15.15
N GLN A 122 -11.47 2.28 15.74
CA GLN A 122 -11.13 3.36 16.66
C GLN A 122 -10.36 2.88 17.92
N LYS A 123 -10.41 1.58 18.27
CA LYS A 123 -9.62 1.04 19.37
C LYS A 123 -8.13 1.30 19.22
N TYR A 124 -7.61 1.31 17.98
CA TYR A 124 -6.20 1.54 17.72
C TYR A 124 -5.76 2.98 18.00
N GLU A 125 -6.65 3.98 17.84
CA GLU A 125 -6.36 5.35 18.29
C GLU A 125 -6.06 5.38 19.79
N GLN A 126 -6.84 4.66 20.60
CA GLN A 126 -6.66 4.60 22.06
C GLN A 126 -5.39 3.84 22.43
N ILE A 127 -5.10 2.73 21.77
CA ILE A 127 -3.89 1.94 21.98
C ILE A 127 -2.64 2.77 21.67
N PHE A 128 -2.64 3.48 20.54
CA PHE A 128 -1.50 4.32 20.13
C PHE A 128 -1.32 5.52 21.06
N ALA A 129 -2.41 6.19 21.47
CA ALA A 129 -2.36 7.26 22.44
C ALA A 129 -1.70 6.81 23.75
N TYR A 130 -2.03 5.61 24.24
CA TYR A 130 -1.40 5.02 25.41
C TYR A 130 0.09 4.71 25.19
N LEU A 131 0.44 4.02 24.08
CA LEU A 131 1.82 3.62 23.78
C LEU A 131 2.76 4.80 23.50
N LEU A 132 2.21 5.94 23.11
CA LEU A 132 2.92 7.19 22.88
C LEU A 132 2.92 8.13 24.10
N ASP A 133 2.18 7.77 25.18
CA ASP A 133 1.93 8.64 26.35
C ASP A 133 1.38 10.02 25.96
N ASP A 134 0.56 10.05 24.89
CA ASP A 134 -0.04 11.26 24.34
C ASP A 134 -1.47 11.02 23.88
N ILE A 135 -2.44 11.52 24.64
CA ILE A 135 -3.87 11.35 24.38
C ILE A 135 -4.35 12.02 23.07
N THR A 136 -3.55 12.91 22.51
CA THR A 136 -3.86 13.59 21.23
C THR A 136 -3.38 12.80 20.01
N SER A 137 -2.47 11.84 20.22
CA SER A 137 -1.87 11.02 19.17
C SER A 137 -2.81 9.90 18.76
N LYS A 138 -3.46 10.07 17.61
CA LYS A 138 -4.40 9.09 17.04
C LYS A 138 -3.77 8.14 16.03
N ARG A 139 -2.54 8.44 15.59
CA ARG A 139 -1.79 7.71 14.56
C ARG A 139 -0.49 7.18 15.14
N PRO A 140 0.04 6.07 14.63
CA PRO A 140 1.34 5.59 15.04
C PRO A 140 2.43 6.56 14.56
N THR A 141 3.51 6.70 15.32
CA THR A 141 4.73 7.36 14.84
C THR A 141 5.67 6.34 14.23
N VAL A 142 6.62 6.80 13.39
CA VAL A 142 7.70 5.94 12.87
C VAL A 142 8.38 5.19 14.02
N GLY A 143 8.68 5.90 15.12
CA GLY A 143 9.32 5.29 16.30
C GLY A 143 8.46 4.19 16.95
N LEU A 144 7.14 4.36 17.04
CA LEU A 144 6.24 3.31 17.54
C LEU A 144 6.21 2.11 16.60
N ILE A 145 6.04 2.34 15.30
CA ILE A 145 6.04 1.26 14.30
C ILE A 145 7.32 0.44 14.42
N LEU A 146 8.49 1.09 14.43
CA LEU A 146 9.76 0.39 14.54
C LEU A 146 9.91 -0.37 15.86
N ARG A 147 9.38 0.13 16.98
CA ARG A 147 9.40 -0.59 18.26
C ARG A 147 8.52 -1.83 18.25
N VAL A 148 7.37 -1.77 17.61
CA VAL A 148 6.44 -2.92 17.49
C VAL A 148 7.01 -4.00 16.57
N LEU A 149 7.69 -3.61 15.48
CA LEU A 149 8.18 -4.53 14.46
C LEU A 149 9.57 -5.11 14.75
N SER A 150 10.37 -4.49 15.63
CA SER A 150 11.76 -4.91 15.88
C SER A 150 11.90 -5.53 17.27
N HIS A 151 12.69 -6.61 17.34
CA HIS A 151 12.97 -7.30 18.60
C HIS A 151 14.28 -6.84 19.23
N THR A 152 15.18 -6.26 18.45
CA THR A 152 16.48 -5.77 18.87
C THR A 152 16.69 -4.32 18.45
N GLU A 153 17.60 -3.63 19.14
CA GLU A 153 17.98 -2.26 18.75
C GLU A 153 18.64 -2.21 17.37
N GLN A 154 19.42 -3.22 17.03
CA GLN A 154 20.07 -3.31 15.72
C GLN A 154 19.03 -3.45 14.59
N GLU A 155 18.02 -4.31 14.75
CA GLU A 155 16.91 -4.43 13.80
C GLU A 155 16.15 -3.11 13.67
N ARG A 156 15.87 -2.44 14.79
CA ARG A 156 15.16 -1.16 14.78
C ARG A 156 15.90 -0.09 13.99
N LEU A 157 17.23 0.00 14.15
CA LEU A 157 18.05 0.95 13.41
C LEU A 157 18.11 0.59 11.92
N ALA A 158 18.23 -0.69 11.57
CA ALA A 158 18.19 -1.15 10.19
C ALA A 158 16.83 -0.86 9.52
N SER A 159 15.73 -1.07 10.22
CA SER A 159 14.37 -0.86 9.73
C SER A 159 14.00 0.63 9.53
N LEU A 160 14.82 1.57 10.03
CA LEU A 160 14.60 2.99 9.77
C LEU A 160 14.67 3.33 8.27
N THR A 161 15.42 2.55 7.49
CA THR A 161 15.51 2.70 6.04
C THR A 161 14.19 2.52 5.31
N HIS A 162 13.22 1.79 5.89
CA HIS A 162 11.87 1.62 5.32
C HIS A 162 11.08 2.93 5.26
N PHE A 163 11.49 3.96 5.99
CA PHE A 163 10.87 5.29 5.98
C PHE A 163 11.76 6.35 5.30
N SER A 164 12.80 5.94 4.58
CA SER A 164 13.60 6.85 3.76
C SER A 164 12.82 7.30 2.52
N PRO A 165 13.14 8.48 1.94
CA PRO A 165 12.47 8.96 0.72
C PRO A 165 12.56 8.00 -0.47
N SER A 166 13.59 7.13 -0.51
CA SER A 166 13.78 6.12 -1.56
C SER A 166 13.14 4.77 -1.26
N SER A 167 12.56 4.57 -0.07
CA SER A 167 11.89 3.31 0.27
C SER A 167 10.59 3.17 -0.51
N PRO A 168 10.15 1.93 -0.82
CA PRO A 168 8.88 1.71 -1.51
C PRO A 168 7.68 2.37 -0.83
N LEU A 169 7.64 2.39 0.51
CA LEU A 169 6.56 3.01 1.28
C LEU A 169 6.40 4.50 0.99
N VAL A 170 7.52 5.23 0.93
CA VAL A 170 7.54 6.70 0.77
C VAL A 170 7.61 7.08 -0.70
N ALA A 171 8.47 6.42 -1.48
CA ALA A 171 8.68 6.74 -2.89
C ALA A 171 7.42 6.57 -3.75
N HIS A 172 6.58 5.58 -3.43
CA HIS A 172 5.29 5.38 -4.11
C HIS A 172 4.14 6.10 -3.40
N GLY A 173 4.40 6.84 -2.32
CA GLY A 173 3.36 7.55 -1.57
C GLY A 173 2.32 6.60 -0.97
N LEU A 174 2.72 5.40 -0.54
CA LEU A 174 1.83 4.46 0.16
C LEU A 174 1.54 4.97 1.57
N VAL A 175 2.57 5.54 2.20
CA VAL A 175 2.46 6.20 3.50
C VAL A 175 2.83 7.67 3.38
N GLU A 176 2.22 8.49 4.23
CA GLU A 176 2.53 9.89 4.41
C GLU A 176 3.13 10.09 5.80
N LEU A 177 4.24 10.82 5.86
CA LEU A 177 4.90 11.22 7.11
C LEU A 177 4.50 12.64 7.45
N HIS A 178 3.95 12.84 8.64
CA HIS A 178 3.46 14.14 9.11
C HIS A 178 4.35 14.65 10.24
N PRO A 179 5.29 15.56 9.97
CA PRO A 179 6.02 16.25 11.00
C PRO A 179 5.15 17.36 11.61
N ASP A 180 5.08 17.42 12.96
CA ASP A 180 4.38 18.51 13.66
C ASP A 180 5.07 19.88 13.45
N SER A 181 6.37 19.87 13.12
CA SER A 181 7.15 21.03 12.74
C SER A 181 8.32 20.62 11.83
N PRO A 182 8.96 21.56 11.08
CA PRO A 182 10.02 21.24 10.12
C PRO A 182 11.24 20.52 10.72
N ASP A 183 11.52 20.72 12.01
CA ASP A 183 12.70 20.19 12.69
C ASP A 183 12.42 18.90 13.48
N VAL A 184 11.22 18.30 13.33
CA VAL A 184 10.87 17.07 14.05
C VAL A 184 11.68 15.88 13.54
N PRO A 185 12.36 15.12 14.43
CA PRO A 185 13.06 13.90 14.05
C PRO A 185 12.12 12.88 13.40
N THR A 186 12.61 12.13 12.41
CA THR A 186 11.83 11.13 11.68
C THR A 186 11.08 10.16 12.61
N LEU A 187 11.71 9.72 13.71
CA LEU A 187 11.08 8.82 14.67
C LEU A 187 9.81 9.38 15.33
N SER A 188 9.69 10.71 15.42
CA SER A 188 8.55 11.38 16.05
C SER A 188 7.46 11.76 15.05
N GLN A 189 7.71 11.61 13.74
CA GLN A 189 6.72 11.90 12.71
C GLN A 189 5.59 10.87 12.76
N SER A 190 4.35 11.33 12.73
CA SER A 190 3.19 10.44 12.63
C SER A 190 3.05 9.90 11.21
N VAL A 191 2.53 8.67 11.11
CA VAL A 191 2.38 7.93 9.86
C VAL A 191 0.89 7.72 9.57
N SER A 192 0.47 8.05 8.36
CA SER A 192 -0.84 7.66 7.83
C SER A 192 -0.68 6.99 6.47
N LEU A 193 -1.70 6.28 6.03
CA LEU A 193 -1.80 5.84 4.65
C LEU A 193 -2.37 6.98 3.77
N ASP A 194 -1.95 6.99 2.51
CA ASP A 194 -2.67 7.74 1.49
C ASP A 194 -4.14 7.25 1.44
N ARG A 195 -5.08 8.19 1.32
CA ARG A 195 -6.50 7.88 1.36
C ARG A 195 -6.93 6.86 0.31
N HIS A 196 -6.40 6.95 -0.90
CA HIS A 196 -6.73 6.02 -1.97
C HIS A 196 -6.24 4.60 -1.68
N ILE A 197 -5.11 4.44 -0.97
CA ILE A 197 -4.63 3.13 -0.50
C ILE A 197 -5.61 2.53 0.51
N VAL A 198 -6.16 3.34 1.42
CA VAL A 198 -7.21 2.88 2.36
C VAL A 198 -8.46 2.43 1.59
N GLU A 199 -8.93 3.24 0.64
CA GLU A 199 -10.08 2.94 -0.22
C GLU A 199 -9.85 1.64 -1.03
N TYR A 200 -8.68 1.48 -1.64
CA TYR A 200 -8.29 0.25 -2.34
C TYR A 200 -8.34 -0.97 -1.41
N LEU A 201 -7.72 -0.90 -0.24
CA LEU A 201 -7.67 -2.01 0.72
C LEU A 201 -9.05 -2.39 1.28
N THR A 202 -9.95 -1.42 1.39
CA THR A 202 -11.32 -1.61 1.87
C THR A 202 -12.33 -2.02 0.80
N GLY A 203 -11.93 -2.08 -0.47
CA GLY A 203 -12.74 -2.68 -1.53
C GLY A 203 -13.16 -1.75 -2.67
N THR A 204 -12.66 -0.49 -2.71
CA THR A 204 -12.95 0.44 -3.80
C THR A 204 -12.06 0.13 -5.02
N ASP A 205 -12.67 0.08 -6.21
CA ASP A 205 -11.98 -0.18 -7.48
C ASP A 205 -11.88 1.06 -8.38
N ASP A 206 -12.37 2.18 -7.94
CA ASP A 206 -12.31 3.43 -8.71
C ASP A 206 -10.86 3.91 -8.87
N VAL A 207 -10.60 4.69 -9.91
CA VAL A 207 -9.35 5.42 -10.08
C VAL A 207 -9.25 6.51 -9.01
N ALA A 208 -8.04 6.75 -8.50
CA ALA A 208 -7.81 7.77 -7.48
C ALA A 208 -8.42 9.12 -7.87
N GLY A 209 -9.20 9.72 -6.97
CA GLY A 209 -9.90 10.98 -7.23
C GLY A 209 -8.97 12.13 -7.64
N SER A 210 -7.70 12.10 -7.20
CA SER A 210 -6.69 13.10 -7.55
C SER A 210 -6.27 13.07 -9.04
N ILE A 211 -6.50 11.95 -9.73
CA ILE A 211 -6.13 11.75 -11.14
C ILE A 211 -7.34 11.46 -12.05
N ALA A 212 -8.53 11.30 -11.49
CA ALA A 212 -9.75 10.92 -12.23
C ALA A 212 -10.16 11.93 -13.31
N ASP A 213 -9.77 13.20 -13.16
CA ASP A 213 -10.10 14.24 -14.16
C ASP A 213 -9.35 14.07 -15.48
N PHE A 214 -8.20 13.38 -15.48
CA PHE A 214 -7.33 13.23 -16.64
C PHE A 214 -6.87 11.80 -16.90
N ALA A 215 -7.20 10.84 -16.03
CA ALA A 215 -6.88 9.43 -16.21
C ALA A 215 -8.13 8.56 -16.10
N ARG A 216 -8.19 7.51 -16.91
CA ARG A 216 -9.27 6.52 -16.89
C ARG A 216 -8.73 5.11 -17.05
N LEU A 217 -9.33 4.16 -16.33
CA LEU A 217 -9.02 2.75 -16.48
C LEU A 217 -9.88 2.17 -17.62
N GLU A 218 -9.24 1.54 -18.58
CA GLU A 218 -9.90 0.84 -19.69
C GLU A 218 -9.52 -0.64 -19.65
N GLU A 219 -10.53 -1.50 -19.55
CA GLU A 219 -10.33 -2.94 -19.61
C GLU A 219 -9.82 -3.33 -21.01
N SER A 220 -8.89 -4.29 -21.04
CA SER A 220 -8.46 -4.83 -22.33
C SER A 220 -9.55 -5.75 -22.89
N PRO A 221 -9.89 -5.59 -24.18
CA PRO A 221 -10.84 -6.49 -24.80
C PRO A 221 -10.32 -7.94 -24.74
N THR A 222 -11.22 -8.89 -24.48
CA THR A 222 -10.91 -10.32 -24.36
C THR A 222 -10.36 -10.92 -25.68
N GLN A 223 -10.54 -10.22 -26.80
CA GLN A 223 -10.01 -10.58 -28.11
C GLN A 223 -9.30 -9.36 -28.70
N ALA A 224 -8.08 -9.57 -29.17
CA ALA A 224 -7.36 -8.55 -29.92
C ALA A 224 -8.24 -8.05 -31.08
N THR A 225 -8.54 -6.77 -31.09
CA THR A 225 -9.24 -6.15 -32.22
C THR A 225 -8.40 -6.40 -33.47
N GLU A 226 -8.99 -6.93 -34.56
CA GLU A 226 -8.28 -7.11 -35.80
C GLU A 226 -7.83 -5.73 -36.31
N LEU A 227 -6.57 -5.42 -36.08
CA LEU A 227 -5.96 -4.18 -36.56
C LEU A 227 -5.71 -4.34 -38.04
N THR A 228 -6.36 -3.48 -38.84
CA THR A 228 -6.05 -3.36 -40.29
C THR A 228 -4.80 -2.49 -40.42
N LEU A 229 -3.64 -3.04 -40.10
CA LEU A 229 -2.35 -2.38 -40.23
C LEU A 229 -1.65 -2.85 -41.53
N GLU A 230 -0.75 -2.02 -42.06
CA GLU A 230 0.15 -2.43 -43.11
C GLU A 230 0.98 -3.65 -42.62
N ALA A 231 1.15 -4.67 -43.47
CA ALA A 231 1.77 -5.95 -43.12
C ALA A 231 3.13 -5.80 -42.41
N ARG A 232 3.93 -4.80 -42.78
CA ARG A 232 5.22 -4.51 -42.15
C ARG A 232 5.06 -3.98 -40.71
N THR A 233 4.03 -3.18 -40.47
CA THR A 233 3.72 -2.63 -39.12
C THR A 233 3.17 -3.73 -38.24
N GLN A 234 2.30 -4.61 -38.80
CA GLN A 234 1.78 -5.77 -38.08
C GLN A 234 2.90 -6.69 -37.62
N THR A 235 3.82 -7.07 -38.54
CA THR A 235 4.97 -7.93 -38.18
C THR A 235 5.85 -7.31 -37.09
N ARG A 236 6.04 -5.99 -37.10
CA ARG A 236 6.79 -5.28 -36.06
C ARG A 236 6.05 -5.32 -34.72
N LEU A 237 4.75 -5.12 -34.71
CA LEU A 237 3.91 -5.19 -33.52
C LEU A 237 3.96 -6.59 -32.91
N ASP A 238 3.82 -7.63 -33.72
CA ASP A 238 3.88 -9.03 -33.31
C ASP A 238 5.25 -9.37 -32.68
N SER A 239 6.34 -8.84 -33.24
CA SER A 239 7.67 -9.03 -32.67
C SER A 239 7.84 -8.32 -31.33
N LEU A 240 7.35 -7.08 -31.20
CA LEU A 240 7.41 -6.31 -29.95
C LEU A 240 6.63 -6.99 -28.83
N VAL A 241 5.46 -7.54 -29.16
CA VAL A 241 4.61 -8.29 -28.22
C VAL A 241 5.31 -9.55 -27.72
N SER A 242 6.06 -10.24 -28.57
CA SER A 242 6.77 -11.47 -28.23
C SER A 242 7.97 -11.23 -27.28
N ASP A 243 8.56 -10.04 -27.33
CA ASP A 243 9.77 -9.70 -26.55
C ASP A 243 9.47 -9.05 -25.17
N THR A 244 8.20 -8.84 -24.82
CA THR A 244 7.80 -7.97 -23.69
C THR A 244 7.80 -8.66 -22.32
N VAL A 245 8.28 -9.89 -22.16
CA VAL A 245 7.88 -10.74 -21.02
C VAL A 245 8.64 -10.46 -19.71
N ASP A 246 9.82 -9.83 -19.69
CA ASP A 246 10.64 -9.79 -18.48
C ASP A 246 11.15 -8.41 -18.02
N ASP A 247 11.10 -7.35 -18.84
CA ASP A 247 11.62 -6.01 -18.48
C ASP A 247 10.60 -4.89 -18.69
N PRO A 248 10.59 -3.84 -17.84
CA PRO A 248 9.77 -2.66 -18.04
C PRO A 248 10.08 -2.02 -19.39
N THR A 249 9.14 -2.05 -20.33
CA THR A 249 9.35 -1.59 -21.70
C THR A 249 8.50 -0.36 -21.98
N ILE A 250 9.10 0.67 -22.57
CA ILE A 250 8.42 1.89 -23.00
C ILE A 250 8.27 1.85 -24.52
N TYR A 251 7.02 1.94 -25.00
CA TYR A 251 6.70 2.03 -26.41
C TYR A 251 6.34 3.47 -26.79
N TYR A 252 7.05 4.04 -27.74
CA TYR A 252 6.70 5.32 -28.36
C TYR A 252 6.03 5.09 -29.71
N LEU A 253 4.71 5.33 -29.77
CA LEU A 253 3.89 5.14 -30.97
C LEU A 253 3.74 6.48 -31.69
N HIS A 254 4.48 6.65 -32.78
CA HIS A 254 4.49 7.86 -33.59
C HIS A 254 3.73 7.67 -34.94
N GLY A 255 3.03 8.71 -35.37
CA GLY A 255 2.31 8.72 -36.65
C GLY A 255 1.26 9.84 -36.76
N PRO A 256 0.72 10.11 -37.94
CA PRO A 256 -0.33 11.14 -38.11
C PRO A 256 -1.61 10.77 -37.39
N SER A 257 -2.49 11.76 -37.18
CA SER A 257 -3.83 11.51 -36.60
C SER A 257 -4.58 10.48 -37.44
N GLY A 258 -5.24 9.51 -36.78
CA GLY A 258 -5.95 8.42 -37.46
C GLY A 258 -5.08 7.25 -37.94
N SER A 259 -3.76 7.23 -37.65
CA SER A 259 -2.86 6.11 -38.00
C SER A 259 -3.01 4.84 -37.16
N GLY A 260 -3.97 4.78 -36.23
CA GLY A 260 -4.22 3.59 -35.41
C GLY A 260 -3.31 3.46 -34.17
N ARG A 261 -2.67 4.54 -33.71
CA ARG A 261 -1.80 4.52 -32.52
C ARG A 261 -2.51 4.01 -31.28
N ALA A 262 -3.72 4.49 -30.99
CA ALA A 262 -4.51 4.05 -29.84
C ALA A 262 -4.86 2.56 -29.93
N SER A 263 -5.29 2.09 -31.12
CA SER A 263 -5.58 0.67 -31.36
C SER A 263 -4.32 -0.21 -31.23
N ALA A 264 -3.16 0.30 -31.64
CA ALA A 264 -1.89 -0.41 -31.44
C ALA A 264 -1.52 -0.54 -29.96
N ALA A 265 -1.70 0.53 -29.17
CA ALA A 265 -1.49 0.48 -27.72
C ALA A 265 -2.46 -0.51 -27.05
N GLU A 266 -3.73 -0.51 -27.48
CA GLU A 266 -4.75 -1.47 -27.02
C GLU A 266 -4.36 -2.92 -27.33
N ALA A 267 -3.88 -3.19 -28.55
CA ALA A 267 -3.43 -4.53 -28.93
C ALA A 267 -2.21 -5.00 -28.13
N ILE A 268 -1.27 -4.10 -27.84
CA ILE A 268 -0.11 -4.40 -26.99
C ILE A 268 -0.59 -4.78 -25.57
N ALA A 269 -1.44 -3.98 -24.95
CA ALA A 269 -1.97 -4.27 -23.62
C ALA A 269 -2.79 -5.57 -23.58
N ALA A 270 -3.64 -5.78 -24.60
CA ALA A 270 -4.44 -7.00 -24.73
C ALA A 270 -3.57 -8.26 -24.88
N SER A 271 -2.44 -8.18 -25.55
CA SER A 271 -1.53 -9.31 -25.74
C SER A 271 -0.90 -9.81 -24.45
N VAL A 272 -0.71 -8.91 -23.48
CA VAL A 272 -0.20 -9.24 -22.14
C VAL A 272 -1.34 -9.41 -21.11
N GLY A 273 -2.60 -9.25 -21.53
CA GLY A 273 -3.77 -9.45 -20.70
C GLY A 273 -3.95 -8.39 -19.59
N LEU A 274 -3.37 -7.20 -19.76
CA LEU A 274 -3.43 -6.13 -18.77
C LEU A 274 -4.42 -5.03 -19.19
N PRO A 275 -5.18 -4.42 -18.24
CA PRO A 275 -5.93 -3.20 -18.49
C PRO A 275 -5.00 -2.02 -18.80
N ARG A 276 -5.55 -0.92 -19.28
CA ARG A 276 -4.81 0.31 -19.57
C ARG A 276 -5.28 1.45 -18.68
N LEU A 277 -4.34 2.11 -18.01
CA LEU A 277 -4.59 3.41 -17.41
C LEU A 277 -4.25 4.48 -18.44
N VAL A 278 -5.28 5.03 -19.08
CA VAL A 278 -5.14 6.00 -20.20
C VAL A 278 -5.18 7.41 -19.65
N VAL A 279 -4.14 8.19 -19.95
CA VAL A 279 -3.93 9.55 -19.47
C VAL A 279 -4.09 10.55 -20.63
N ASP A 280 -4.99 11.52 -20.45
CA ASP A 280 -5.15 12.66 -21.36
C ASP A 280 -4.10 13.73 -21.03
N THR A 281 -2.96 13.65 -21.66
CA THR A 281 -1.77 14.47 -21.36
C THR A 281 -2.03 16.00 -21.41
N PRO A 282 -2.78 16.56 -22.36
CA PRO A 282 -3.16 17.98 -22.37
C PRO A 282 -3.79 18.48 -21.07
N ARG A 283 -4.47 17.62 -20.31
CA ARG A 283 -5.10 17.98 -19.03
C ARG A 283 -4.12 18.02 -17.85
N LEU A 284 -2.89 17.60 -18.04
CA LEU A 284 -1.83 17.72 -17.05
C LEU A 284 -1.25 19.14 -16.94
N ALA A 285 -1.65 20.03 -17.86
CA ALA A 285 -1.21 21.40 -17.90
C ALA A 285 -1.42 22.14 -16.57
N GLY A 286 -0.36 22.73 -16.01
CA GLY A 286 -0.42 23.47 -14.75
C GLY A 286 -0.44 22.61 -13.50
N THR A 287 -0.27 21.29 -13.60
CA THR A 287 -0.11 20.38 -12.45
C THR A 287 1.37 20.27 -12.06
N ALA A 288 1.63 19.85 -10.81
CA ALA A 288 2.96 19.41 -10.39
C ALA A 288 3.27 18.05 -11.02
N LEU A 289 3.91 18.06 -12.18
CA LEU A 289 4.07 16.88 -13.05
C LEU A 289 4.70 15.69 -12.31
N ASP A 290 5.75 15.91 -11.52
CA ASP A 290 6.41 14.85 -10.75
C ASP A 290 5.46 14.16 -9.78
N THR A 291 4.62 14.93 -9.07
CA THR A 291 3.62 14.39 -8.14
C THR A 291 2.57 13.59 -8.87
N VAL A 292 2.08 14.11 -10.00
CA VAL A 292 1.05 13.43 -10.81
C VAL A 292 1.61 12.15 -11.42
N LEU A 293 2.84 12.14 -11.94
CA LEU A 293 3.48 10.94 -12.48
C LEU A 293 3.65 9.87 -11.41
N ALA A 294 4.03 10.25 -10.18
CA ALA A 294 4.11 9.30 -9.06
C ALA A 294 2.73 8.68 -8.75
N GLN A 295 1.66 9.49 -8.74
CA GLN A 295 0.29 9.01 -8.52
C GLN A 295 -0.19 8.09 -9.66
N LEU A 296 0.07 8.45 -10.92
CA LEU A 296 -0.28 7.63 -12.09
C LEU A 296 0.47 6.30 -12.09
N THR A 297 1.76 6.32 -11.75
CA THR A 297 2.57 5.09 -11.64
C THR A 297 2.03 4.20 -10.53
N ARG A 298 1.75 4.77 -9.35
CA ARG A 298 1.13 4.04 -8.23
C ARG A 298 -0.20 3.42 -8.63
N GLU A 299 -1.08 4.17 -9.29
CA GLU A 299 -2.38 3.67 -9.74
C GLU A 299 -2.23 2.53 -10.75
N ALA A 300 -1.34 2.68 -11.74
CA ALA A 300 -1.06 1.63 -12.70
C ALA A 300 -0.57 0.33 -12.02
N MET A 301 0.29 0.45 -11.01
CA MET A 301 0.77 -0.69 -10.21
C MET A 301 -0.36 -1.33 -9.40
N LEU A 302 -1.23 -0.54 -8.73
CA LEU A 302 -2.38 -1.05 -7.97
C LEU A 302 -3.38 -1.81 -8.85
N LYS A 303 -3.58 -1.34 -10.09
CA LYS A 303 -4.50 -1.95 -11.05
C LYS A 303 -3.84 -2.99 -11.95
N SER A 304 -2.55 -3.24 -11.76
CA SER A 304 -1.76 -4.07 -12.69
C SER A 304 -2.01 -3.67 -14.14
N ALA A 305 -1.96 -2.35 -14.43
CA ALA A 305 -2.34 -1.76 -15.70
C ALA A 305 -1.14 -1.26 -16.50
N CYS A 306 -1.22 -1.31 -17.83
CA CYS A 306 -0.31 -0.58 -18.70
C CYS A 306 -0.61 0.92 -18.61
N LEU A 307 0.39 1.75 -18.33
CA LEU A 307 0.24 3.20 -18.33
C LEU A 307 0.39 3.75 -19.75
N GLN A 308 -0.66 4.41 -20.24
CA GLN A 308 -0.70 4.97 -21.58
C GLN A 308 -0.91 6.48 -21.55
N PHE A 309 0.00 7.23 -22.15
CA PHE A 309 -0.15 8.67 -22.33
C PHE A 309 -0.63 8.98 -23.75
N GLU A 310 -1.73 9.72 -23.87
CA GLU A 310 -2.25 10.21 -25.16
C GLU A 310 -1.82 11.66 -25.38
N ASN A 311 -1.49 12.01 -26.63
CA ASN A 311 -1.14 13.38 -27.04
C ASN A 311 0.05 13.98 -26.29
N VAL A 312 1.13 13.20 -26.09
CA VAL A 312 2.34 13.59 -25.34
C VAL A 312 2.98 14.86 -25.92
N ASP A 313 2.87 15.09 -27.24
CA ASP A 313 3.38 16.28 -27.93
C ASP A 313 2.83 17.61 -27.32
N ALA A 314 1.73 17.55 -26.58
CA ALA A 314 1.17 18.72 -25.92
C ALA A 314 2.00 19.20 -24.72
N LEU A 315 2.88 18.36 -24.14
CA LEU A 315 3.81 18.77 -23.07
C LEU A 315 4.92 19.68 -23.63
N ASP A 316 5.47 19.35 -24.80
CA ASP A 316 6.55 20.11 -25.43
C ASP A 316 6.11 21.53 -25.85
N ALA A 317 4.83 21.71 -26.16
CA ALA A 317 4.28 23.00 -26.59
C ALA A 317 4.22 24.04 -25.44
N GLN A 318 4.29 23.59 -24.18
CA GLN A 318 4.18 24.47 -23.00
C GLN A 318 5.54 25.01 -22.54
N ASP A 319 6.62 24.27 -22.78
CA ASP A 319 7.99 24.73 -22.46
C ASP A 319 8.51 25.76 -23.48
N ALA A 320 7.84 25.92 -24.62
CA ALA A 320 8.25 26.88 -25.67
C ALA A 320 7.70 28.30 -25.45
N ASP A 321 6.75 28.52 -24.53
CA ASP A 321 6.11 29.80 -24.24
C ASP A 321 6.50 30.38 -22.85
N GLY A 322 7.50 29.79 -22.14
CA GLY A 322 7.97 30.17 -20.80
C GLY A 322 9.27 30.93 -20.76
#